data_3d5d0c3b0841602746561f798c52471b
#
_entry.id   3d5d0c3b0841602746561f798c52471b
#
_cell.length_a   1.000
_cell.length_b   1.000
_cell.length_c   1.000
_cell.angle_alpha   90.00
_cell.angle_beta   90.00
_cell.angle_gamma   90.00
#
_symmetry.space_group_name_H-M   'P 1'
#
loop_
_entity.id
_entity.type
_entity.pdbx_description
1 polymer ?
#
loop_
_entity_poly.entity_id
_entity_poly.type
_entity_poly.pdbx_seq_one_letter_code
_entity_poly.pdbx_strand_id
1 'polypeptide(L)'
;MQRNVLVMRLSALGDVAMTIPVLYPACRANPDTRFVMITKAWPASMFHDRPDNLMVVGIDVNKEYKGLFGLIKLASHLRKQYDIDAVADLHSVMRTWIIGAWMKLCGIPVARLDKQRARRKALINHKSDEPVTPTHDRYRRVFQQLGIEVPDDFTRLYDGKPLPVSPIVLDKEPGQRWIAISPFSAHEGKVYPLKLLEQVIAQLSKRDNYWIFLMGGGKAEKIALRAIARNNERVISMAEIKHGFTDEYALFGKCDLMLTMDSANMHLASLMGLKAITIWGATAPACGFLGYGQDSGIDIQLDMDCRPCSIYGERDCRYGDYRCLARITPEQVVERVVAALEG
;
A
#
# COMPACT_ATOMS: atom_id res chain seq x y z
N MET A 1 -8.48 14.33 -31.04
CA MET A 1 -7.90 15.09 -29.90
C MET A 1 -7.54 14.12 -28.79
N GLN A 2 -6.37 14.25 -28.19
CA GLN A 2 -5.96 13.44 -27.06
C GLN A 2 -6.86 13.76 -25.84
N ARG A 3 -7.42 12.74 -25.20
CA ARG A 3 -8.23 12.91 -23.99
C ARG A 3 -7.35 13.02 -22.76
N ASN A 4 -7.63 13.96 -21.86
CA ASN A 4 -6.84 14.15 -20.62
C ASN A 4 -7.69 13.83 -19.39
N VAL A 5 -7.26 12.85 -18.60
CA VAL A 5 -7.99 12.37 -17.42
C VAL A 5 -7.22 12.71 -16.15
N LEU A 6 -7.83 13.53 -15.29
CA LEU A 6 -7.30 13.81 -13.96
C LEU A 6 -7.63 12.65 -13.01
N VAL A 7 -6.61 12.07 -12.40
CA VAL A 7 -6.73 11.01 -11.38
C VAL A 7 -6.35 11.56 -10.03
N MET A 8 -7.21 11.44 -9.04
CA MET A 8 -6.99 12.04 -7.71
C MET A 8 -6.90 11.00 -6.60
N ARG A 9 -5.71 10.84 -5.97
CA ARG A 9 -5.52 10.09 -4.72
C ARG A 9 -4.43 10.74 -3.88
N LEU A 10 -4.80 11.58 -2.90
CA LEU A 10 -3.84 12.41 -2.16
C LEU A 10 -3.13 11.67 -1.01
N SER A 11 -3.77 10.66 -0.44
CA SER A 11 -3.31 9.85 0.72
C SER A 11 -4.23 8.63 0.93
N ALA A 12 -3.96 7.62 1.82
CA ALA A 12 -2.68 7.40 2.48
C ALA A 12 -1.69 6.71 1.54
N LEU A 13 -0.45 6.42 2.02
CA LEU A 13 0.60 5.84 1.18
C LEU A 13 0.18 4.52 0.52
N GLY A 14 -0.33 3.57 1.31
CA GLY A 14 -0.79 2.28 0.79
C GLY A 14 -1.96 2.41 -0.21
N ASP A 15 -2.88 3.34 0.04
CA ASP A 15 -3.97 3.63 -0.90
C ASP A 15 -3.48 4.22 -2.23
N VAL A 16 -2.40 5.03 -2.20
CA VAL A 16 -1.75 5.54 -3.42
C VAL A 16 -1.05 4.39 -4.14
N ALA A 17 -0.33 3.53 -3.42
CA ALA A 17 0.29 2.33 -4.00
C ALA A 17 -0.73 1.44 -4.72
N MET A 18 -1.90 1.21 -4.11
CA MET A 18 -2.99 0.45 -4.73
C MET A 18 -3.58 1.08 -6.01
N THR A 19 -3.24 2.33 -6.35
CA THR A 19 -3.66 2.90 -7.65
C THR A 19 -2.82 2.37 -8.81
N ILE A 20 -1.56 2.03 -8.59
CA ILE A 20 -0.61 1.63 -9.64
C ILE A 20 -1.08 0.40 -10.41
N PRO A 21 -1.51 -0.72 -9.77
CA PRO A 21 -1.98 -1.91 -10.46
C PRO A 21 -3.24 -1.72 -11.31
N VAL A 22 -3.92 -0.59 -11.13
CA VAL A 22 -5.12 -0.24 -11.89
C VAL A 22 -4.81 0.82 -12.94
N LEU A 23 -4.01 1.82 -12.57
CA LEU A 23 -3.71 2.97 -13.42
C LEU A 23 -2.75 2.60 -14.56
N TYR A 24 -1.75 1.75 -14.33
CA TYR A 24 -0.80 1.37 -15.37
C TYR A 24 -1.46 0.54 -16.49
N PRO A 25 -2.27 -0.50 -16.18
CA PRO A 25 -3.09 -1.16 -17.20
C PRO A 25 -4.02 -0.19 -17.94
N ALA A 26 -4.70 0.70 -17.20
CA ALA A 26 -5.56 1.72 -17.83
C ALA A 26 -4.78 2.60 -18.83
N CYS A 27 -3.56 3.02 -18.46
CA CYS A 27 -2.71 3.80 -19.36
C CYS A 27 -2.34 3.01 -20.62
N ARG A 28 -1.92 1.76 -20.47
CA ARG A 28 -1.52 0.91 -21.61
C ARG A 28 -2.68 0.59 -22.55
N ALA A 29 -3.86 0.33 -22.00
CA ALA A 29 -5.06 0.01 -22.79
C ALA A 29 -5.66 1.23 -23.50
N ASN A 30 -5.32 2.46 -23.07
CA ASN A 30 -5.86 3.70 -23.65
C ASN A 30 -4.71 4.63 -24.09
N PRO A 31 -3.96 4.30 -25.15
CA PRO A 31 -2.76 5.05 -25.58
C PRO A 31 -3.08 6.49 -26.02
N ASP A 32 -4.29 6.75 -26.52
CA ASP A 32 -4.75 8.09 -26.93
C ASP A 32 -5.25 8.95 -25.75
N THR A 33 -5.23 8.39 -24.53
CA THR A 33 -5.62 9.11 -23.32
C THR A 33 -4.39 9.45 -22.50
N ARG A 34 -4.22 10.71 -22.11
CA ARG A 34 -3.22 11.15 -21.15
C ARG A 34 -3.81 11.14 -19.75
N PHE A 35 -3.10 10.52 -18.83
CA PHE A 35 -3.48 10.48 -17.42
C PHE A 35 -2.61 11.44 -16.61
N VAL A 36 -3.26 12.25 -15.77
CA VAL A 36 -2.59 13.18 -14.84
C VAL A 36 -2.95 12.77 -13.42
N MET A 37 -2.05 12.03 -12.78
CA MET A 37 -2.21 11.60 -11.39
C MET A 37 -1.75 12.67 -10.44
N ILE A 38 -2.63 13.15 -9.55
CA ILE A 38 -2.26 14.05 -8.46
C ILE A 38 -2.26 13.34 -7.11
N THR A 39 -1.16 13.50 -6.38
CA THR A 39 -0.97 12.97 -5.03
C THR A 39 -0.07 13.91 -4.22
N LYS A 40 0.23 13.59 -2.96
CA LYS A 40 1.24 14.33 -2.20
C LYS A 40 2.64 14.12 -2.79
N ALA A 41 3.56 15.07 -2.58
CA ALA A 41 4.90 15.06 -3.17
C ALA A 41 5.68 13.75 -2.87
N TRP A 42 5.68 13.30 -1.62
CA TRP A 42 6.38 12.06 -1.27
C TRP A 42 5.77 10.80 -1.91
N PRO A 43 4.46 10.52 -1.82
CA PRO A 43 3.87 9.41 -2.56
C PRO A 43 4.02 9.48 -4.08
N ALA A 44 4.18 10.68 -4.67
CA ALA A 44 4.42 10.82 -6.10
C ALA A 44 5.72 10.13 -6.55
N SER A 45 6.73 10.05 -5.69
CA SER A 45 8.01 9.41 -6.01
C SER A 45 7.97 7.89 -6.05
N MET A 46 6.84 7.24 -5.69
CA MET A 46 6.68 5.79 -5.81
C MET A 46 6.32 5.32 -7.24
N PHE A 47 5.89 6.22 -8.12
CA PHE A 47 5.46 5.89 -9.48
C PHE A 47 6.67 5.67 -10.39
N HIS A 48 7.30 4.53 -10.26
CA HIS A 48 8.40 4.06 -11.09
C HIS A 48 7.87 3.25 -12.29
N ASP A 49 8.72 3.07 -13.32
CA ASP A 49 8.40 2.26 -14.50
C ASP A 49 7.03 2.60 -15.13
N ARG A 50 6.66 3.86 -15.06
CA ARG A 50 5.34 4.34 -15.48
C ARG A 50 5.19 4.35 -17.01
N PRO A 51 3.97 4.12 -17.53
CA PRO A 51 3.65 4.32 -18.95
C PRO A 51 3.88 5.77 -19.38
N ASP A 52 4.24 5.98 -20.65
CA ASP A 52 4.61 7.29 -21.22
C ASP A 52 3.45 8.31 -21.19
N ASN A 53 2.20 7.82 -21.28
CA ASN A 53 1.00 8.65 -21.20
C ASN A 53 0.53 8.94 -19.77
N LEU A 54 1.35 8.62 -18.74
CA LEU A 54 1.09 8.93 -17.33
C LEU A 54 2.01 10.05 -16.83
N MET A 55 1.43 11.18 -16.48
CA MET A 55 2.09 12.23 -15.70
C MET A 55 1.70 12.12 -14.23
N VAL A 56 2.68 12.21 -13.34
CA VAL A 56 2.45 12.23 -11.87
C VAL A 56 2.88 13.57 -11.31
N VAL A 57 1.97 14.22 -10.59
CA VAL A 57 2.16 15.56 -10.03
C VAL A 57 2.04 15.50 -8.52
N GLY A 58 3.14 15.80 -7.84
CA GLY A 58 3.16 15.96 -6.39
C GLY A 58 2.65 17.35 -5.98
N ILE A 59 1.64 17.41 -5.12
CA ILE A 59 1.04 18.66 -4.64
C ILE A 59 1.02 18.74 -3.13
N ASP A 60 1.21 19.92 -2.56
CA ASP A 60 1.00 20.18 -1.13
C ASP A 60 -0.27 20.99 -0.90
N VAL A 61 -1.39 20.25 -0.80
CA VAL A 61 -2.70 20.86 -0.53
C VAL A 61 -2.80 21.55 0.84
N ASN A 62 -1.87 21.31 1.75
CA ASN A 62 -1.88 21.92 3.07
C ASN A 62 -1.14 23.27 3.11
N LYS A 63 -0.17 23.46 2.23
CA LYS A 63 0.62 24.70 2.15
C LYS A 63 0.13 25.61 1.05
N GLU A 64 0.08 25.10 -0.18
CA GLU A 64 -0.15 25.90 -1.40
C GLU A 64 -1.63 26.17 -1.67
N TYR A 65 -2.52 25.23 -1.27
CA TYR A 65 -3.94 25.25 -1.64
C TYR A 65 -4.87 25.08 -0.42
N LYS A 66 -4.64 25.92 0.60
CA LYS A 66 -5.43 25.87 1.84
C LYS A 66 -6.86 26.36 1.65
N GLY A 67 -7.80 25.66 2.32
CA GLY A 67 -9.21 26.05 2.38
C GLY A 67 -9.96 25.90 1.06
N LEU A 68 -11.20 26.36 1.04
CA LEU A 68 -12.09 26.24 -0.10
C LEU A 68 -11.54 26.95 -1.35
N PHE A 69 -11.14 28.20 -1.22
CA PHE A 69 -10.62 29.01 -2.34
C PHE A 69 -9.30 28.44 -2.90
N GLY A 70 -8.43 27.90 -2.00
CA GLY A 70 -7.21 27.24 -2.44
C GLY A 70 -7.50 25.98 -3.28
N LEU A 71 -8.50 25.18 -2.92
CA LEU A 71 -8.90 24.00 -3.67
C LEU A 71 -9.56 24.35 -5.02
N ILE A 72 -10.34 25.44 -5.08
CA ILE A 72 -10.91 25.95 -6.34
C ILE A 72 -9.79 26.48 -7.24
N LYS A 73 -8.81 27.20 -6.67
CA LYS A 73 -7.61 27.66 -7.40
C LYS A 73 -6.83 26.48 -7.99
N LEU A 74 -6.62 25.42 -7.19
CA LEU A 74 -5.99 24.17 -7.66
C LEU A 74 -6.77 23.55 -8.81
N ALA A 75 -8.08 23.39 -8.67
CA ALA A 75 -8.95 22.83 -9.72
C ALA A 75 -8.86 23.62 -11.02
N SER A 76 -8.92 24.97 -10.93
CA SER A 76 -8.79 25.87 -12.09
C SER A 76 -7.42 25.80 -12.75
N HIS A 77 -6.36 25.70 -11.92
CA HIS A 77 -4.99 25.54 -12.40
C HIS A 77 -4.80 24.22 -13.15
N LEU A 78 -5.20 23.08 -12.53
CA LEU A 78 -5.13 21.77 -13.15
C LEU A 78 -5.91 21.69 -14.46
N ARG A 79 -7.15 22.23 -14.49
CA ARG A 79 -7.97 22.28 -15.71
C ARG A 79 -7.27 23.00 -16.85
N LYS A 80 -6.68 24.20 -16.57
CA LYS A 80 -6.04 25.03 -17.61
C LYS A 80 -4.70 24.47 -18.05
N GLN A 81 -3.90 23.96 -17.09
CA GLN A 81 -2.55 23.48 -17.37
C GLN A 81 -2.53 22.15 -18.14
N TYR A 82 -3.50 21.28 -17.87
CA TYR A 82 -3.52 19.92 -18.42
C TYR A 82 -4.71 19.67 -19.36
N ASP A 83 -5.53 20.69 -19.63
CA ASP A 83 -6.69 20.60 -20.50
C ASP A 83 -7.61 19.40 -20.18
N ILE A 84 -8.06 19.32 -18.90
CA ILE A 84 -8.74 18.14 -18.34
C ILE A 84 -10.13 17.96 -18.95
N ASP A 85 -10.39 16.76 -19.47
CA ASP A 85 -11.67 16.33 -20.06
C ASP A 85 -12.51 15.45 -19.13
N ALA A 86 -11.89 14.76 -18.17
CA ALA A 86 -12.60 13.91 -17.22
C ALA A 86 -11.82 13.78 -15.88
N VAL A 87 -12.52 13.44 -14.80
CA VAL A 87 -11.93 13.28 -13.47
C VAL A 87 -12.29 11.93 -12.86
N ALA A 88 -11.28 11.17 -12.49
CA ALA A 88 -11.35 9.94 -11.69
C ALA A 88 -10.98 10.24 -10.23
N ASP A 89 -11.98 10.43 -9.35
CA ASP A 89 -11.76 10.66 -7.92
C ASP A 89 -11.66 9.33 -7.16
N LEU A 90 -10.44 8.81 -7.03
CA LEU A 90 -10.12 7.59 -6.28
C LEU A 90 -9.98 7.83 -4.77
N HIS A 91 -10.16 9.07 -4.31
CA HIS A 91 -10.01 9.42 -2.88
C HIS A 91 -11.36 9.59 -2.17
N SER A 92 -12.31 10.27 -2.83
CA SER A 92 -13.67 10.50 -2.33
C SER A 92 -13.69 11.08 -0.91
N VAL A 93 -12.96 12.19 -0.68
CA VAL A 93 -12.92 12.99 0.54
C VAL A 93 -13.35 14.42 0.26
N MET A 94 -13.65 15.19 1.29
CA MET A 94 -14.14 16.58 1.16
C MET A 94 -13.28 17.43 0.21
N ARG A 95 -11.95 17.32 0.29
CA ARG A 95 -11.03 18.08 -0.60
C ARG A 95 -11.23 17.72 -2.07
N THR A 96 -11.29 16.43 -2.40
CA THR A 96 -11.51 15.99 -3.78
C THR A 96 -12.95 16.19 -4.23
N TRP A 97 -13.90 16.24 -3.30
CA TRP A 97 -15.29 16.62 -3.63
C TRP A 97 -15.39 18.06 -4.08
N ILE A 98 -14.68 19.00 -3.44
CA ILE A 98 -14.63 20.41 -3.82
C ILE A 98 -14.01 20.55 -5.22
N ILE A 99 -12.86 19.91 -5.45
CA ILE A 99 -12.20 19.91 -6.78
C ILE A 99 -13.15 19.33 -7.84
N GLY A 100 -13.75 18.17 -7.58
CA GLY A 100 -14.68 17.52 -8.50
C GLY A 100 -15.97 18.34 -8.75
N ALA A 101 -16.49 19.03 -7.73
CA ALA A 101 -17.65 19.90 -7.88
C ALA A 101 -17.34 21.08 -8.81
N TRP A 102 -16.18 21.70 -8.65
CA TRP A 102 -15.72 22.77 -9.53
C TRP A 102 -15.54 22.27 -10.98
N MET A 103 -14.95 21.09 -11.17
CA MET A 103 -14.82 20.49 -12.51
C MET A 103 -16.17 20.21 -13.16
N LYS A 104 -17.17 19.71 -12.40
CA LYS A 104 -18.54 19.52 -12.89
C LYS A 104 -19.20 20.82 -13.30
N LEU A 105 -19.02 21.90 -12.53
CA LEU A 105 -19.53 23.23 -12.90
C LEU A 105 -18.91 23.75 -14.21
N CYS A 106 -17.71 23.28 -14.56
CA CYS A 106 -17.05 23.57 -15.83
C CYS A 106 -17.44 22.59 -16.95
N GLY A 107 -18.44 21.71 -16.76
CA GLY A 107 -18.90 20.76 -17.77
C GLY A 107 -18.07 19.47 -17.85
N ILE A 108 -17.12 19.25 -16.94
CA ILE A 108 -16.21 18.09 -16.95
C ILE A 108 -16.82 16.92 -16.17
N PRO A 109 -16.98 15.71 -16.76
CA PRO A 109 -17.50 14.54 -16.08
C PRO A 109 -16.57 14.09 -14.94
N VAL A 110 -17.17 13.70 -13.80
CA VAL A 110 -16.44 13.24 -12.61
C VAL A 110 -17.01 11.92 -12.14
N ALA A 111 -16.24 10.85 -12.23
CA ALA A 111 -16.51 9.58 -11.58
C ALA A 111 -15.84 9.53 -10.19
N ARG A 112 -16.50 8.91 -9.23
CA ARG A 112 -16.06 8.94 -7.83
C ARG A 112 -16.11 7.57 -7.19
N LEU A 113 -15.07 7.27 -6.40
CA LEU A 113 -14.96 6.05 -5.62
C LEU A 113 -16.15 5.86 -4.67
N ASP A 114 -16.82 4.74 -4.81
CA ASP A 114 -17.73 4.25 -3.77
C ASP A 114 -16.93 3.58 -2.65
N LYS A 115 -17.02 4.13 -1.45
CA LYS A 115 -16.36 3.60 -0.25
C LYS A 115 -17.10 2.43 0.40
N GLN A 116 -18.27 2.05 -0.12
CA GLN A 116 -19.11 0.97 0.40
C GLN A 116 -19.35 1.09 1.93
N ARG A 117 -19.67 2.29 2.40
CA ARG A 117 -19.77 2.59 3.85
C ARG A 117 -20.79 1.71 4.57
N ALA A 118 -21.92 1.40 3.94
CA ALA A 118 -22.93 0.52 4.52
C ALA A 118 -22.39 -0.90 4.73
N ARG A 119 -21.72 -1.48 3.69
CA ARG A 119 -21.08 -2.81 3.76
C ARG A 119 -19.98 -2.85 4.81
N ARG A 120 -19.10 -1.83 4.85
CA ARG A 120 -18.07 -1.69 5.88
C ARG A 120 -18.65 -1.67 7.29
N LYS A 121 -19.73 -0.89 7.49
CA LYS A 121 -20.41 -0.83 8.79
C LYS A 121 -21.08 -2.16 9.16
N ALA A 122 -21.65 -2.86 8.19
CA ALA A 122 -22.24 -4.17 8.44
C ALA A 122 -21.17 -5.19 8.84
N LEU A 123 -20.04 -5.24 8.14
CA LEU A 123 -18.92 -6.14 8.44
C LEU A 123 -18.37 -5.94 9.86
N ILE A 124 -17.98 -4.71 10.25
CA ILE A 124 -17.39 -4.45 11.59
C ILE A 124 -18.39 -4.49 12.73
N ASN A 125 -19.68 -4.52 12.45
CA ASN A 125 -20.75 -4.72 13.45
C ASN A 125 -21.28 -6.17 13.43
N HIS A 126 -20.62 -7.07 12.71
CA HIS A 126 -20.98 -8.51 12.60
C HIS A 126 -22.45 -8.72 12.18
N LYS A 127 -22.96 -7.83 11.31
CA LYS A 127 -24.31 -7.95 10.71
C LYS A 127 -24.27 -8.65 9.35
N SER A 128 -23.11 -8.84 8.78
CA SER A 128 -22.86 -9.51 7.52
C SER A 128 -21.38 -9.91 7.45
N ASP A 129 -21.12 -11.12 6.96
CA ASP A 129 -19.77 -11.61 6.68
C ASP A 129 -19.34 -11.30 5.24
N GLU A 130 -20.19 -10.59 4.49
CA GLU A 130 -19.90 -10.23 3.11
C GLU A 130 -18.70 -9.30 3.02
N PRO A 131 -17.60 -9.70 2.32
CA PRO A 131 -16.40 -8.92 2.27
C PRO A 131 -16.62 -7.61 1.51
N VAL A 132 -15.93 -6.57 1.92
CA VAL A 132 -15.85 -5.32 1.16
C VAL A 132 -15.11 -5.59 -0.15
N THR A 133 -15.65 -5.12 -1.26
CA THR A 133 -14.98 -5.26 -2.57
C THR A 133 -13.53 -4.74 -2.47
N PRO A 134 -12.53 -5.46 -2.98
CA PRO A 134 -11.13 -5.04 -2.96
C PRO A 134 -10.95 -3.60 -3.47
N THR A 135 -10.02 -2.87 -2.88
CA THR A 135 -9.84 -1.44 -3.19
C THR A 135 -9.46 -1.21 -4.65
N HIS A 136 -8.62 -2.09 -5.23
CA HIS A 136 -8.23 -2.01 -6.65
C HIS A 136 -9.43 -2.21 -7.59
N ASP A 137 -10.38 -3.11 -7.27
CA ASP A 137 -11.60 -3.30 -8.07
C ASP A 137 -12.52 -2.08 -8.00
N ARG A 138 -12.62 -1.45 -6.82
CA ARG A 138 -13.37 -0.20 -6.68
C ARG A 138 -12.73 0.95 -7.47
N TYR A 139 -11.39 0.99 -7.57
CA TYR A 139 -10.69 1.95 -8.44
C TYR A 139 -10.95 1.65 -9.91
N ARG A 140 -10.90 0.39 -10.34
CA ARG A 140 -11.23 -0.04 -11.71
C ARG A 140 -12.62 0.45 -12.13
N ARG A 141 -13.62 0.28 -11.26
CA ARG A 141 -15.00 0.76 -11.52
C ARG A 141 -15.08 2.28 -11.76
N VAL A 142 -14.24 3.09 -11.11
CA VAL A 142 -14.21 4.55 -11.34
C VAL A 142 -13.77 4.87 -12.77
N PHE A 143 -12.76 4.20 -13.28
CA PHE A 143 -12.31 4.37 -14.66
C PHE A 143 -13.36 3.88 -15.66
N GLN A 144 -13.96 2.71 -15.39
CA GLN A 144 -15.04 2.16 -16.24
C GLN A 144 -16.25 3.12 -16.36
N GLN A 145 -16.62 3.84 -15.29
CA GLN A 145 -17.66 4.87 -15.32
C GLN A 145 -17.32 6.03 -16.26
N LEU A 146 -16.05 6.23 -16.60
CA LEU A 146 -15.59 7.22 -17.56
C LEU A 146 -15.39 6.65 -18.97
N GLY A 147 -15.76 5.38 -19.20
CA GLY A 147 -15.54 4.70 -20.47
C GLY A 147 -14.06 4.37 -20.74
N ILE A 148 -13.25 4.24 -19.68
CA ILE A 148 -11.82 3.88 -19.75
C ILE A 148 -11.70 2.38 -19.54
N GLU A 149 -11.04 1.71 -20.47
CA GLU A 149 -10.72 0.29 -20.34
C GLU A 149 -9.61 0.08 -19.28
N VAL A 150 -9.79 -0.93 -18.44
CA VAL A 150 -8.82 -1.27 -17.38
C VAL A 150 -8.67 -2.79 -17.32
N PRO A 151 -7.74 -3.38 -18.08
CA PRO A 151 -7.40 -4.79 -17.98
C PRO A 151 -6.90 -5.17 -16.57
N ASP A 152 -7.09 -6.43 -16.20
CA ASP A 152 -6.54 -6.98 -14.95
C ASP A 152 -5.26 -7.76 -15.25
N ASP A 153 -4.28 -7.07 -15.81
CA ASP A 153 -3.03 -7.62 -16.35
C ASP A 153 -1.75 -7.07 -15.70
N PHE A 154 -1.89 -6.36 -14.59
CA PHE A 154 -0.72 -5.90 -13.85
C PHE A 154 -0.05 -7.09 -13.14
N THR A 155 1.22 -7.28 -13.37
CA THR A 155 2.06 -8.31 -12.75
C THR A 155 2.92 -7.70 -11.64
N ARG A 156 3.83 -6.82 -12.00
CA ARG A 156 4.73 -6.08 -11.08
C ARG A 156 5.36 -4.88 -11.80
N LEU A 157 5.99 -4.01 -11.02
CA LEU A 157 6.92 -3.02 -11.57
C LEU A 157 8.18 -3.71 -12.10
N TYR A 158 8.78 -3.15 -13.13
CA TYR A 158 9.98 -3.68 -13.77
C TYR A 158 9.83 -5.12 -14.31
N ASP A 159 8.61 -5.50 -14.71
CA ASP A 159 8.39 -6.80 -15.31
C ASP A 159 9.12 -6.91 -16.65
N GLY A 160 9.99 -7.94 -16.75
CA GLY A 160 10.89 -8.10 -17.91
C GLY A 160 11.97 -7.02 -18.05
N LYS A 161 12.15 -6.12 -17.07
CA LYS A 161 13.14 -5.05 -17.07
C LYS A 161 14.13 -5.21 -15.91
N PRO A 162 15.35 -4.63 -16.00
CA PRO A 162 16.27 -4.58 -14.90
C PRO A 162 15.67 -3.85 -13.70
N LEU A 163 15.93 -4.38 -12.48
CA LEU A 163 15.58 -3.68 -11.24
C LEU A 163 16.34 -2.34 -11.13
N PRO A 164 15.81 -1.37 -10.39
CA PRO A 164 16.53 -0.12 -10.16
C PRO A 164 17.84 -0.40 -9.40
N VAL A 165 18.88 0.32 -9.79
CA VAL A 165 20.17 0.23 -9.10
C VAL A 165 20.10 1.03 -7.80
N SER A 166 20.60 0.43 -6.73
CA SER A 166 20.70 1.07 -5.42
C SER A 166 22.09 0.84 -4.81
N PRO A 167 22.80 1.88 -4.40
CA PRO A 167 24.12 1.74 -3.79
C PRO A 167 24.08 1.17 -2.36
N ILE A 168 22.90 1.10 -1.76
CA ILE A 168 22.71 0.62 -0.38
C ILE A 168 22.17 -0.81 -0.30
N VAL A 169 21.79 -1.39 -1.44
CA VAL A 169 21.29 -2.76 -1.52
C VAL A 169 22.39 -3.67 -2.03
N LEU A 170 22.84 -4.57 -1.18
CA LEU A 170 23.89 -5.53 -1.49
C LEU A 170 23.49 -6.49 -2.63
N ASP A 171 24.45 -7.17 -3.20
CA ASP A 171 24.19 -8.29 -4.09
C ASP A 171 23.81 -9.52 -3.27
N LYS A 172 22.83 -10.26 -3.75
CA LYS A 172 22.34 -11.48 -3.12
C LYS A 172 23.16 -12.66 -3.59
N GLU A 173 23.80 -13.34 -2.65
CA GLU A 173 24.59 -14.53 -2.96
C GLU A 173 23.70 -15.75 -3.24
N PRO A 174 24.15 -16.67 -4.08
CA PRO A 174 23.43 -17.93 -4.34
C PRO A 174 23.12 -18.69 -3.04
N GLY A 175 21.90 -19.15 -2.92
CA GLY A 175 21.43 -19.90 -1.74
C GLY A 175 20.94 -19.04 -0.57
N GLN A 176 21.20 -17.74 -0.56
CA GLN A 176 20.61 -16.84 0.45
C GLN A 176 19.09 -16.71 0.27
N ARG A 177 18.38 -16.61 1.39
CA ARG A 177 16.96 -16.24 1.48
C ARG A 177 16.83 -14.89 2.14
N TRP A 178 16.27 -13.93 1.43
CA TRP A 178 16.10 -12.57 1.91
C TRP A 178 14.66 -12.33 2.34
N ILE A 179 14.47 -11.94 3.59
CA ILE A 179 13.15 -11.69 4.19
C ILE A 179 13.07 -10.21 4.57
N ALA A 180 12.17 -9.47 3.94
CA ALA A 180 11.83 -8.13 4.40
C ALA A 180 10.81 -8.24 5.53
N ILE A 181 11.01 -7.53 6.66
CA ILE A 181 10.06 -7.48 7.77
C ILE A 181 9.64 -6.03 8.02
N SER A 182 8.35 -5.76 7.91
CA SER A 182 7.76 -4.44 8.19
C SER A 182 6.82 -4.53 9.39
N PRO A 183 7.31 -4.26 10.62
CA PRO A 183 6.57 -4.54 11.85
C PRO A 183 5.55 -3.48 12.23
N PHE A 184 5.56 -2.32 11.58
CA PHE A 184 4.76 -1.18 12.00
C PHE A 184 3.57 -0.90 11.08
N SER A 185 2.56 -0.29 11.66
CA SER A 185 1.40 0.26 10.96
C SER A 185 0.93 1.54 11.64
N ALA A 186 0.05 2.29 10.98
CA ALA A 186 -0.44 3.57 11.48
C ALA A 186 -1.27 3.45 12.77
N HIS A 187 -1.81 2.28 13.07
CA HIS A 187 -2.73 2.05 14.19
C HIS A 187 -2.30 0.83 15.00
N GLU A 188 -2.36 0.94 16.33
CA GLU A 188 -1.94 -0.12 17.27
C GLU A 188 -2.67 -1.45 17.03
N GLY A 189 -3.96 -1.39 16.71
CA GLY A 189 -4.77 -2.58 16.40
C GLY A 189 -4.29 -3.40 15.19
N LYS A 190 -3.25 -2.95 14.49
CA LYS A 190 -2.61 -3.63 13.36
C LYS A 190 -1.13 -3.96 13.60
N VAL A 191 -0.59 -3.70 14.79
CA VAL A 191 0.83 -3.90 15.09
C VAL A 191 1.00 -5.15 15.93
N TYR A 192 1.66 -6.16 15.39
CA TYR A 192 2.03 -7.36 16.13
C TYR A 192 2.99 -6.99 17.27
N PRO A 193 2.81 -7.52 18.51
CA PRO A 193 3.64 -7.13 19.64
C PRO A 193 5.14 -7.30 19.36
N LEU A 194 5.89 -6.21 19.49
CA LEU A 194 7.29 -6.17 19.09
C LEU A 194 8.15 -7.21 19.81
N LYS A 195 7.86 -7.49 21.08
CA LYS A 195 8.54 -8.55 21.84
C LYS A 195 8.36 -9.96 21.27
N LEU A 196 7.18 -10.23 20.69
CA LEU A 196 6.91 -11.49 20.02
C LEU A 196 7.62 -11.52 18.66
N LEU A 197 7.63 -10.40 17.95
CA LEU A 197 8.36 -10.29 16.68
C LEU A 197 9.88 -10.46 16.87
N GLU A 198 10.44 -9.94 17.96
CA GLU A 198 11.86 -10.18 18.31
C GLU A 198 12.17 -11.68 18.42
N GLN A 199 11.25 -12.46 19.00
CA GLN A 199 11.38 -13.92 19.07
C GLN A 199 11.27 -14.58 17.69
N VAL A 200 10.38 -14.11 16.83
CA VAL A 200 10.28 -14.56 15.43
C VAL A 200 11.62 -14.33 14.71
N ILE A 201 12.15 -13.12 14.79
CA ILE A 201 13.42 -12.74 14.16
C ILE A 201 14.58 -13.59 14.71
N ALA A 202 14.65 -13.77 16.02
CA ALA A 202 15.66 -14.61 16.65
C ALA A 202 15.59 -16.08 16.21
N GLN A 203 14.39 -16.62 15.99
CA GLN A 203 14.21 -17.98 15.49
C GLN A 203 14.58 -18.09 13.99
N LEU A 204 14.14 -17.16 13.15
CA LEU A 204 14.45 -17.14 11.72
C LEU A 204 15.96 -16.97 11.49
N SER A 205 16.63 -16.12 12.24
CA SER A 205 18.05 -15.81 12.09
C SER A 205 18.99 -16.95 12.54
N LYS A 206 18.47 -18.04 13.14
CA LYS A 206 19.24 -19.27 13.38
C LYS A 206 19.60 -20.04 12.10
N ARG A 207 18.89 -19.77 11.00
CA ARG A 207 19.17 -20.34 9.68
C ARG A 207 20.29 -19.53 9.02
N ASP A 208 21.43 -20.16 8.71
CA ASP A 208 22.64 -19.47 8.23
C ASP A 208 22.48 -18.79 6.88
N ASN A 209 21.52 -19.23 6.07
CA ASN A 209 21.23 -18.65 4.77
C ASN A 209 20.13 -17.59 4.79
N TYR A 210 19.52 -17.26 5.94
CA TYR A 210 18.47 -16.24 6.03
C TYR A 210 19.07 -14.87 6.37
N TRP A 211 18.71 -13.87 5.56
CA TRP A 211 19.00 -12.46 5.75
C TRP A 211 17.70 -11.70 6.00
N ILE A 212 17.66 -10.89 7.03
CA ILE A 212 16.45 -10.20 7.46
C ILE A 212 16.66 -8.69 7.34
N PHE A 213 15.78 -8.03 6.58
CA PHE A 213 15.80 -6.59 6.35
C PHE A 213 14.61 -5.95 7.05
N LEU A 214 14.90 -5.16 8.11
CA LEU A 214 13.86 -4.52 8.93
C LEU A 214 13.48 -3.16 8.33
N MET A 215 12.22 -3.03 7.92
CA MET A 215 11.67 -1.83 7.30
C MET A 215 10.95 -0.95 8.32
N GLY A 216 11.19 0.37 8.26
CA GLY A 216 10.54 1.36 9.11
C GLY A 216 11.07 2.75 8.84
N GLY A 217 10.47 3.81 9.40
CA GLY A 217 10.82 5.19 9.03
C GLY A 217 10.77 6.22 10.16
N GLY A 218 9.87 6.07 11.11
CA GLY A 218 9.72 7.02 12.22
C GLY A 218 10.86 6.97 13.24
N LYS A 219 11.09 8.05 13.99
CA LYS A 219 12.16 8.11 15.00
C LYS A 219 12.07 6.97 16.02
N ALA A 220 10.88 6.69 16.53
CA ALA A 220 10.65 5.59 17.46
C ALA A 220 10.89 4.22 16.82
N GLU A 221 10.44 4.04 15.58
CA GLU A 221 10.65 2.80 14.81
C GLU A 221 12.15 2.54 14.59
N LYS A 222 12.92 3.55 14.21
CA LYS A 222 14.38 3.45 14.04
C LYS A 222 15.07 2.94 15.30
N ILE A 223 14.70 3.48 16.46
CA ILE A 223 15.28 3.07 17.75
C ILE A 223 14.98 1.59 18.03
N ALA A 224 13.73 1.18 17.83
CA ALA A 224 13.30 -0.19 18.06
C ALA A 224 13.99 -1.17 17.09
N LEU A 225 14.03 -0.85 15.79
CA LEU A 225 14.66 -1.72 14.79
C LEU A 225 16.19 -1.83 14.98
N ARG A 226 16.84 -0.74 15.37
CA ARG A 226 18.27 -0.77 15.74
C ARG A 226 18.52 -1.72 16.90
N ALA A 227 17.68 -1.70 17.93
CA ALA A 227 17.81 -2.59 19.09
C ALA A 227 17.69 -4.06 18.67
N ILE A 228 16.76 -4.40 17.77
CA ILE A 228 16.57 -5.76 17.26
C ILE A 228 17.77 -6.22 16.42
N ALA A 229 18.29 -5.35 15.55
CA ALA A 229 19.40 -5.69 14.65
C ALA A 229 20.76 -5.79 15.34
N ARG A 230 20.91 -5.22 16.55
CA ARG A 230 22.22 -4.93 17.19
C ARG A 230 23.18 -6.09 17.31
N ASN A 231 22.68 -7.31 17.48
CA ASN A 231 23.50 -8.47 17.83
C ASN A 231 23.52 -9.55 16.74
N ASN A 232 23.10 -9.22 15.51
CA ASN A 232 23.07 -10.19 14.43
C ASN A 232 23.38 -9.50 13.09
N GLU A 233 24.52 -9.83 12.50
CA GLU A 233 25.00 -9.25 11.24
C GLU A 233 24.07 -9.54 10.04
N ARG A 234 23.26 -10.58 10.11
CA ARG A 234 22.27 -10.93 9.07
C ARG A 234 20.90 -10.30 9.31
N VAL A 235 20.75 -9.47 10.36
CA VAL A 235 19.54 -8.68 10.62
C VAL A 235 19.88 -7.21 10.42
N ILE A 236 19.45 -6.64 9.32
CA ILE A 236 19.84 -5.30 8.87
C ILE A 236 18.66 -4.32 9.04
N SER A 237 18.85 -3.25 9.79
CA SER A 237 17.86 -2.18 9.90
C SER A 237 17.99 -1.19 8.74
N MET A 238 17.09 -1.27 7.77
CA MET A 238 17.01 -0.32 6.65
C MET A 238 16.56 1.08 7.12
N ALA A 239 15.85 1.17 8.25
CA ALA A 239 15.41 2.44 8.82
C ALA A 239 16.55 3.40 9.21
N GLU A 240 17.77 2.89 9.43
CA GLU A 240 18.95 3.68 9.76
C GLU A 240 19.53 4.41 8.53
N ILE A 241 19.30 3.87 7.36
CA ILE A 241 19.86 4.33 6.10
C ILE A 241 18.86 5.29 5.46
N LYS A 242 19.34 6.44 4.99
CA LYS A 242 18.50 7.35 4.21
C LYS A 242 18.24 6.72 2.84
N HIS A 243 17.02 6.39 2.56
CA HIS A 243 16.61 5.73 1.33
C HIS A 243 15.26 6.26 0.81
N GLY A 244 14.91 5.87 -0.40
CA GLY A 244 13.64 6.18 -1.06
C GLY A 244 13.05 4.95 -1.74
N PHE A 245 11.97 5.14 -2.52
CA PHE A 245 11.30 4.02 -3.19
C PHE A 245 12.19 3.29 -4.20
N THR A 246 13.16 3.98 -4.82
CA THR A 246 14.16 3.34 -5.67
C THR A 246 14.89 2.22 -4.93
N ASP A 247 15.35 2.53 -3.72
CA ASP A 247 16.10 1.59 -2.88
C ASP A 247 15.21 0.49 -2.33
N GLU A 248 13.98 0.83 -1.91
CA GLU A 248 13.00 -0.15 -1.46
C GLU A 248 12.63 -1.14 -2.57
N TYR A 249 12.41 -0.66 -3.80
CA TYR A 249 12.10 -1.52 -4.94
C TYR A 249 13.31 -2.39 -5.35
N ALA A 250 14.53 -1.85 -5.29
CA ALA A 250 15.74 -2.63 -5.51
C ALA A 250 15.88 -3.77 -4.48
N LEU A 251 15.58 -3.49 -3.21
CA LEU A 251 15.60 -4.49 -2.13
C LEU A 251 14.48 -5.53 -2.31
N PHE A 252 13.22 -5.07 -2.46
CA PHE A 252 12.06 -5.96 -2.58
C PHE A 252 12.14 -6.86 -3.81
N GLY A 253 12.72 -6.37 -4.91
CA GLY A 253 12.97 -7.18 -6.09
C GLY A 253 13.99 -8.30 -5.90
N LYS A 254 14.84 -8.23 -4.84
CA LYS A 254 15.80 -9.27 -4.46
C LYS A 254 15.30 -10.15 -3.29
N CYS A 255 14.29 -9.71 -2.54
CA CYS A 255 13.71 -10.48 -1.45
C CYS A 255 12.90 -11.68 -1.95
N ASP A 256 12.85 -12.74 -1.15
CA ASP A 256 12.03 -13.95 -1.43
C ASP A 256 10.65 -13.85 -0.77
N LEU A 257 10.56 -13.11 0.34
CA LEU A 257 9.33 -12.98 1.14
C LEU A 257 9.30 -11.66 1.90
N MET A 258 8.10 -11.14 2.12
CA MET A 258 7.86 -10.09 3.11
C MET A 258 6.96 -10.61 4.22
N LEU A 259 7.36 -10.37 5.48
CA LEU A 259 6.49 -10.48 6.66
C LEU A 259 6.08 -9.06 7.05
N THR A 260 4.79 -8.77 7.05
CA THR A 260 4.30 -7.41 7.29
C THR A 260 3.01 -7.38 8.10
N MET A 261 2.63 -6.18 8.49
CA MET A 261 1.31 -5.87 9.03
C MET A 261 0.39 -5.39 7.88
N ASP A 262 -0.90 -5.22 8.14
CA ASP A 262 -1.78 -4.42 7.27
C ASP A 262 -1.28 -2.97 7.22
N SER A 263 -0.34 -2.71 6.32
CA SER A 263 0.42 -1.47 6.20
C SER A 263 0.74 -1.11 4.74
N ALA A 264 1.34 0.06 4.54
CA ALA A 264 1.75 0.50 3.20
C ALA A 264 2.78 -0.46 2.56
N ASN A 265 3.66 -1.08 3.36
CA ASN A 265 4.71 -1.96 2.84
C ASN A 265 4.16 -3.26 2.23
N MET A 266 3.01 -3.77 2.70
CA MET A 266 2.31 -4.85 2.02
C MET A 266 2.00 -4.50 0.56
N HIS A 267 1.53 -3.27 0.32
CA HIS A 267 1.21 -2.81 -1.02
C HIS A 267 2.46 -2.57 -1.87
N LEU A 268 3.55 -2.04 -1.27
CA LEU A 268 4.82 -1.86 -1.97
C LEU A 268 5.44 -3.21 -2.37
N ALA A 269 5.38 -4.22 -1.49
CA ALA A 269 5.78 -5.58 -1.83
C ALA A 269 4.96 -6.14 -3.01
N SER A 270 3.63 -5.93 -2.98
CA SER A 270 2.73 -6.33 -4.07
C SER A 270 3.12 -5.67 -5.41
N LEU A 271 3.53 -4.40 -5.39
CA LEU A 271 3.99 -3.71 -6.61
C LEU A 271 5.24 -4.36 -7.22
N MET A 272 6.06 -5.02 -6.40
CA MET A 272 7.27 -5.72 -6.85
C MET A 272 7.02 -7.21 -7.15
N GLY A 273 5.78 -7.69 -7.01
CA GLY A 273 5.45 -9.11 -7.11
C GLY A 273 6.05 -9.94 -5.98
N LEU A 274 6.49 -9.31 -4.90
CA LEU A 274 7.03 -9.99 -3.74
C LEU A 274 5.89 -10.59 -2.92
N LYS A 275 5.96 -11.90 -2.66
CA LYS A 275 5.01 -12.62 -1.79
C LYS A 275 5.03 -11.99 -0.39
N ALA A 276 3.88 -11.67 0.15
CA ALA A 276 3.75 -11.09 1.49
C ALA A 276 2.89 -11.98 2.38
N ILE A 277 3.40 -12.28 3.58
CA ILE A 277 2.60 -12.81 4.69
C ILE A 277 2.20 -11.63 5.56
N THR A 278 0.91 -11.40 5.69
CA THR A 278 0.38 -10.29 6.49
C THR A 278 -0.20 -10.80 7.79
N ILE A 279 0.20 -10.19 8.91
CA ILE A 279 -0.41 -10.42 10.22
C ILE A 279 -1.58 -9.45 10.39
N TRP A 280 -2.77 -9.99 10.56
CA TRP A 280 -4.00 -9.23 10.70
C TRP A 280 -4.51 -9.22 12.14
N GLY A 281 -4.74 -8.03 12.68
CA GLY A 281 -5.28 -7.82 14.03
C GLY A 281 -6.74 -7.37 14.04
N ALA A 282 -6.98 -6.07 14.32
CA ALA A 282 -8.30 -5.46 14.34
C ALA A 282 -8.99 -5.41 12.96
N THR A 283 -8.21 -5.53 11.89
CA THR A 283 -8.65 -5.61 10.51
C THR A 283 -8.59 -7.04 9.99
N ALA A 284 -9.04 -7.28 8.75
CA ALA A 284 -8.97 -8.57 8.07
C ALA A 284 -8.90 -8.35 6.54
N PRO A 285 -8.47 -9.34 5.73
CA PRO A 285 -8.56 -9.28 4.27
C PRO A 285 -9.95 -8.90 3.78
N ALA A 286 -11.01 -9.34 4.46
CA ALA A 286 -12.41 -9.01 4.18
C ALA A 286 -12.71 -7.50 4.24
N CYS A 287 -11.85 -6.67 4.85
CA CYS A 287 -11.96 -5.20 4.82
C CYS A 287 -11.62 -4.60 3.43
N GLY A 288 -11.12 -5.40 2.49
CA GLY A 288 -10.85 -5.02 1.10
C GLY A 288 -9.52 -4.28 0.89
N PHE A 289 -8.53 -4.51 1.75
CA PHE A 289 -7.19 -3.90 1.69
C PHE A 289 -6.05 -4.90 1.46
N LEU A 290 -6.35 -6.14 1.12
CA LEU A 290 -5.31 -7.08 0.72
C LEU A 290 -4.49 -6.50 -0.44
N GLY A 291 -3.17 -6.72 -0.43
CA GLY A 291 -2.27 -6.29 -1.49
C GLY A 291 -2.67 -6.91 -2.84
N TYR A 292 -2.45 -6.19 -3.93
CA TYR A 292 -2.78 -6.68 -5.25
C TYR A 292 -1.98 -7.96 -5.58
N GLY A 293 -2.66 -8.98 -6.06
CA GLY A 293 -2.04 -10.27 -6.38
C GLY A 293 -1.55 -11.09 -5.17
N GLN A 294 -1.83 -10.64 -3.92
CA GLN A 294 -1.50 -11.41 -2.73
C GLN A 294 -2.54 -12.48 -2.42
N ASP A 295 -2.08 -13.58 -1.84
CA ASP A 295 -2.92 -14.69 -1.39
C ASP A 295 -3.20 -14.58 0.11
N SER A 296 -4.46 -14.38 0.50
CA SER A 296 -4.85 -14.35 1.91
C SER A 296 -4.78 -15.72 2.60
N GLY A 297 -4.61 -16.82 1.85
CA GLY A 297 -4.48 -18.16 2.40
C GLY A 297 -3.20 -18.39 3.18
N ILE A 298 -2.17 -17.57 2.92
CA ILE A 298 -0.89 -17.62 3.66
C ILE A 298 -0.84 -16.62 4.81
N ASP A 299 -1.80 -15.72 4.93
CA ASP A 299 -1.85 -14.71 5.98
C ASP A 299 -2.04 -15.31 7.37
N ILE A 300 -1.66 -14.55 8.38
CA ILE A 300 -1.77 -14.97 9.78
C ILE A 300 -2.85 -14.13 10.46
N GLN A 301 -3.88 -14.80 10.94
CA GLN A 301 -4.96 -14.18 11.70
C GLN A 301 -5.64 -15.23 12.60
N LEU A 302 -6.21 -14.78 13.71
CA LEU A 302 -7.02 -15.62 14.56
C LEU A 302 -8.50 -15.44 14.22
N ASP A 303 -9.23 -16.55 14.22
CA ASP A 303 -10.70 -16.50 14.17
C ASP A 303 -11.24 -16.11 15.54
N MET A 304 -11.96 -14.99 15.61
CA MET A 304 -12.50 -14.43 16.86
C MET A 304 -13.76 -13.62 16.57
N ASP A 305 -14.79 -13.77 17.40
CA ASP A 305 -16.09 -13.08 17.28
C ASP A 305 -16.00 -11.55 17.22
N CYS A 306 -14.87 -10.97 17.70
CA CYS A 306 -14.68 -9.53 17.68
C CYS A 306 -14.00 -9.01 16.41
N ARG A 307 -13.62 -9.88 15.46
CA ARG A 307 -12.87 -9.50 14.26
C ARG A 307 -13.71 -9.63 12.99
N PRO A 308 -13.51 -8.71 12.01
CA PRO A 308 -12.79 -7.45 12.16
C PRO A 308 -13.61 -6.45 13.00
N CYS A 309 -12.96 -5.70 13.88
CA CYS A 309 -13.62 -4.70 14.72
C CYS A 309 -13.41 -3.26 14.21
N SER A 310 -12.53 -3.07 13.25
CA SER A 310 -12.24 -1.80 12.59
C SER A 310 -11.93 -2.01 11.12
N ILE A 311 -12.27 -1.03 10.27
CA ILE A 311 -11.92 -1.05 8.84
C ILE A 311 -10.46 -0.63 8.62
N TYR A 312 -9.93 0.27 9.45
CA TYR A 312 -8.59 0.83 9.28
C TYR A 312 -7.67 0.54 10.48
N GLY A 313 -8.17 -0.13 11.52
CA GLY A 313 -7.44 -0.39 12.76
C GLY A 313 -7.43 0.77 13.76
N GLU A 314 -8.20 1.83 13.52
CA GLU A 314 -8.23 3.06 14.29
C GLU A 314 -8.99 2.97 15.62
N ARG A 315 -9.75 1.91 15.82
CA ARG A 315 -10.54 1.71 17.03
C ARG A 315 -9.71 1.06 18.12
N ASP A 316 -9.87 1.56 19.34
CA ASP A 316 -9.27 0.91 20.51
C ASP A 316 -9.87 -0.48 20.72
N CYS A 317 -9.03 -1.39 21.21
CA CYS A 317 -9.47 -2.74 21.51
C CYS A 317 -10.47 -2.72 22.68
N ARG A 318 -11.66 -3.29 22.47
CA ARG A 318 -12.70 -3.38 23.52
C ARG A 318 -12.27 -4.16 24.77
N TYR A 319 -11.24 -5.00 24.64
CA TYR A 319 -10.66 -5.77 25.74
C TYR A 319 -9.37 -5.16 26.29
N GLY A 320 -8.82 -4.12 25.64
CA GLY A 320 -7.62 -3.41 26.05
C GLY A 320 -6.30 -4.17 25.83
N ASP A 321 -6.32 -5.38 25.28
CA ASP A 321 -5.15 -6.27 25.22
C ASP A 321 -4.74 -6.71 23.80
N TYR A 322 -5.48 -6.28 22.78
CA TYR A 322 -5.24 -6.69 21.39
C TYR A 322 -4.95 -8.20 21.23
N ARG A 323 -5.70 -9.04 21.96
CA ARG A 323 -5.55 -10.50 21.99
C ARG A 323 -5.56 -11.17 20.62
N CYS A 324 -6.18 -10.55 19.63
CA CYS A 324 -6.16 -10.99 18.22
C CYS A 324 -4.74 -10.97 17.61
N LEU A 325 -3.83 -10.19 18.17
CA LEU A 325 -2.42 -10.13 17.82
C LEU A 325 -1.56 -10.81 18.89
N ALA A 326 -1.82 -10.52 20.16
CA ALA A 326 -1.01 -11.01 21.27
C ALA A 326 -1.04 -12.55 21.47
N ARG A 327 -2.08 -13.23 20.95
CA ARG A 327 -2.19 -14.71 21.02
C ARG A 327 -1.61 -15.42 19.80
N ILE A 328 -1.20 -14.73 18.76
CA ILE A 328 -0.43 -15.32 17.66
C ILE A 328 0.96 -15.60 18.21
N THR A 329 1.37 -16.88 18.23
CA THR A 329 2.68 -17.24 18.80
C THR A 329 3.81 -17.01 17.78
N PRO A 330 5.04 -16.76 18.25
CA PRO A 330 6.20 -16.66 17.37
C PRO A 330 6.39 -17.91 16.50
N GLU A 331 6.12 -19.10 17.04
CA GLU A 331 6.24 -20.38 16.34
C GLU A 331 5.30 -20.46 15.14
N GLN A 332 4.05 -20.03 15.30
CA GLN A 332 3.07 -19.96 14.19
C GLN A 332 3.55 -19.05 13.07
N VAL A 333 4.16 -17.91 13.43
CA VAL A 333 4.71 -16.97 12.43
C VAL A 333 5.92 -17.57 11.72
N VAL A 334 6.85 -18.16 12.47
CA VAL A 334 8.06 -18.79 11.92
C VAL A 334 7.68 -19.95 11.00
N GLU A 335 6.79 -20.83 11.43
CA GLU A 335 6.30 -21.95 10.62
C GLU A 335 5.72 -21.48 9.29
N ARG A 336 4.88 -20.43 9.31
CA ARG A 336 4.28 -19.86 8.10
C ARG A 336 5.32 -19.27 7.17
N VAL A 337 6.29 -18.53 7.71
CA VAL A 337 7.39 -17.92 6.92
C VAL A 337 8.25 -19.01 6.27
N VAL A 338 8.63 -20.04 7.03
CA VAL A 338 9.46 -21.13 6.52
C VAL A 338 8.72 -21.91 5.44
N ALA A 339 7.47 -22.29 5.68
CA ALA A 339 6.66 -22.99 4.69
C ALA A 339 6.51 -22.19 3.37
N ALA A 340 6.39 -20.87 3.45
CA ALA A 340 6.27 -20.02 2.26
C ALA A 340 7.60 -19.85 1.49
N LEU A 341 8.76 -20.10 2.13
CA LEU A 341 10.08 -20.02 1.51
C LEU A 341 10.58 -21.37 0.97
N GLU A 342 10.09 -22.49 1.50
CA GLU A 342 10.54 -23.84 1.16
C GLU A 342 9.56 -24.58 0.24
N GLY A 343 8.30 -24.11 0.15
CA GLY A 343 7.26 -24.62 -0.77
C GLY A 343 7.17 -23.78 -2.04
#